data_765be684218e7b68b850cd4a295b5896
#
_entry.id   765be684218e7b68b850cd4a295b5896
#
_cell.length_a   1.000
_cell.length_b   1.000
_cell.length_c   1.000
_cell.angle_alpha   90.00
_cell.angle_beta   90.00
_cell.angle_gamma   90.00
#
_symmetry.space_group_name_H-M   'P 1'
#
loop_
_entity.id
_entity.type
_entity.pdbx_description
1 polymer ?
#
loop_
_entity_poly.entity_id
_entity_poly.type
_entity_poly.pdbx_seq_one_letter_code
_entity_poly.pdbx_strand_id
1 'polypeptide(L)'
;MLIVIAAWIISGGCTNNVSQEWNNREIIFPTDLQFLIANEPLDLPQGCFNYSIVNYIDSGGCKSCKLKLEEWNELIQEFKSLSDDEFEVLTIVHTSDYDELDFILARTEYRHPVAVDEHDTFKTLNRLPKEEQYHSFLLDIDNRVLAVGNPVNNPKIKECYIRILSGDSVCEATGQSEVGLTISRSLGVVHPGDTVASVFRIANSDTLTHTVQTIVPSCHCISADVSGKIISPGSELTVSLTFIADSITGSFDRQVDIFYKERESPDRISVYGYINNTIINQQNCLE
;
A
#
# COMPACT_ATOMS: atom_id res chain seq x y z
N MET A 1 -54.37 -15.43 19.98
CA MET A 1 -53.44 -14.30 19.89
C MET A 1 -52.02 -14.83 20.09
N LEU A 2 -51.41 -15.31 18.99
CA LEU A 2 -50.07 -15.88 19.01
C LEU A 2 -49.07 -14.74 18.74
N ILE A 3 -48.22 -14.48 19.70
CA ILE A 3 -47.11 -13.52 19.56
C ILE A 3 -45.95 -14.29 18.91
N VAL A 4 -45.68 -13.97 17.65
CA VAL A 4 -44.48 -14.42 16.94
C VAL A 4 -43.33 -13.51 17.34
N ILE A 5 -42.44 -14.01 18.20
CA ILE A 5 -41.18 -13.34 18.52
C ILE A 5 -40.22 -13.63 17.35
N ALA A 6 -40.02 -12.66 16.49
CA ALA A 6 -38.97 -12.70 15.48
C ALA A 6 -37.62 -12.52 16.19
N ALA A 7 -36.87 -13.62 16.32
CA ALA A 7 -35.47 -13.58 16.72
C ALA A 7 -34.63 -12.96 15.60
N TRP A 8 -34.19 -11.72 15.81
CA TRP A 8 -33.13 -11.10 15.00
C TRP A 8 -31.82 -11.84 15.30
N ILE A 9 -31.43 -12.71 14.38
CA ILE A 9 -30.07 -13.22 14.36
C ILE A 9 -29.18 -12.07 13.88
N ILE A 10 -28.55 -11.38 14.84
CA ILE A 10 -27.44 -10.48 14.53
C ILE A 10 -26.26 -11.39 14.16
N SER A 11 -26.11 -11.69 12.88
CA SER A 11 -24.87 -12.22 12.34
C SER A 11 -23.85 -11.07 12.39
N GLY A 12 -23.14 -10.98 13.51
CA GLY A 12 -22.01 -10.09 13.66
C GLY A 12 -20.89 -10.53 12.73
N GLY A 13 -20.91 -10.07 11.50
CA GLY A 13 -19.74 -10.02 10.65
C GLY A 13 -18.83 -8.91 11.18
N CYS A 14 -17.85 -9.26 12.01
CA CYS A 14 -16.71 -8.40 12.28
C CYS A 14 -15.84 -8.35 11.01
N THR A 15 -16.25 -7.63 10.00
CA THR A 15 -15.47 -7.35 8.80
C THR A 15 -14.84 -5.96 8.96
N ASN A 16 -13.58 -5.95 9.36
CA ASN A 16 -12.49 -5.04 8.98
C ASN A 16 -12.82 -3.56 8.75
N ASN A 17 -13.50 -2.90 9.70
CA ASN A 17 -13.62 -1.45 9.70
C ASN A 17 -12.24 -0.76 9.76
N VAL A 18 -11.22 -1.41 10.32
CA VAL A 18 -9.88 -0.85 10.49
C VAL A 18 -9.17 -0.67 9.14
N SER A 19 -9.26 -1.64 8.22
CA SER A 19 -8.62 -1.51 6.90
C SER A 19 -9.24 -0.39 6.05
N GLN A 20 -10.53 -0.14 6.16
CA GLN A 20 -11.20 0.97 5.48
C GLN A 20 -10.82 2.32 6.07
N GLU A 21 -10.68 2.41 7.40
CA GLU A 21 -10.26 3.65 8.07
C GLU A 21 -8.85 4.09 7.69
N TRP A 22 -7.96 3.11 7.40
CA TRP A 22 -6.56 3.37 7.08
C TRP A 22 -6.27 3.50 5.59
N ASN A 23 -7.15 3.05 4.72
CA ASN A 23 -6.93 3.11 3.27
C ASN A 23 -6.73 4.55 2.77
N ASN A 24 -5.65 4.76 2.03
CA ASN A 24 -5.24 6.06 1.49
C ASN A 24 -4.95 7.15 2.56
N ARG A 25 -4.83 6.78 3.83
CA ARG A 25 -4.44 7.70 4.90
C ARG A 25 -2.94 7.94 4.85
N GLU A 26 -2.53 9.19 5.01
CA GLU A 26 -1.13 9.56 5.11
C GLU A 26 -0.54 9.18 6.47
N ILE A 27 0.62 8.54 6.46
CA ILE A 27 1.43 8.26 7.65
C ILE A 27 2.40 9.41 7.86
N ILE A 28 2.38 9.97 9.07
CA ILE A 28 3.23 11.11 9.47
C ILE A 28 4.43 10.57 10.23
N PHE A 29 5.63 10.83 9.71
CA PHE A 29 6.87 10.54 10.42
C PHE A 29 7.25 11.71 11.33
N PRO A 30 7.62 11.46 12.60
CA PRO A 30 8.18 12.50 13.48
C PRO A 30 9.44 13.12 12.86
N THR A 31 9.58 14.43 12.97
CA THR A 31 10.70 15.16 12.36
C THR A 31 12.06 14.91 13.03
N ASP A 32 12.03 14.40 14.25
CA ASP A 32 13.18 14.01 15.07
C ASP A 32 13.53 12.53 14.97
N LEU A 33 12.75 11.76 14.19
CA LEU A 33 12.98 10.34 14.00
C LEU A 33 14.15 10.12 13.03
N GLN A 34 15.23 9.56 13.53
CA GLN A 34 16.40 9.24 12.73
C GLN A 34 16.50 7.74 12.48
N PHE A 35 16.57 7.37 11.22
CA PHE A 35 16.82 5.98 10.82
C PHE A 35 18.32 5.69 10.78
N LEU A 36 18.69 4.48 11.20
CA LEU A 36 20.04 3.96 11.18
C LEU A 36 20.08 2.64 10.41
N ILE A 37 21.16 2.40 9.67
CA ILE A 37 21.52 1.07 9.14
C ILE A 37 22.88 0.70 9.74
N ALA A 38 22.97 -0.41 10.44
CA ALA A 38 24.21 -0.86 11.11
C ALA A 38 24.85 0.22 11.99
N ASN A 39 24.04 1.00 12.70
CA ASN A 39 24.41 2.14 13.57
C ASN A 39 24.94 3.40 12.83
N GLU A 40 24.91 3.42 11.50
CA GLU A 40 25.22 4.62 10.74
C GLU A 40 23.93 5.37 10.38
N PRO A 41 23.89 6.71 10.55
CA PRO A 41 22.73 7.50 10.20
C PRO A 41 22.38 7.36 8.71
N LEU A 42 21.11 7.14 8.43
CA LEU A 42 20.57 7.10 7.09
C LEU A 42 19.71 8.36 6.86
N ASP A 43 20.09 9.16 5.89
CA ASP A 43 19.23 10.20 5.37
C ASP A 43 18.30 9.56 4.32
N LEU A 44 17.01 9.51 4.64
CA LEU A 44 15.98 9.01 3.73
C LEU A 44 15.32 10.20 3.03
N PRO A 45 15.80 10.62 1.86
CA PRO A 45 15.12 11.66 1.09
C PRO A 45 13.72 11.18 0.72
N GLN A 46 12.73 12.07 0.77
CA GLN A 46 11.40 11.75 0.28
C GLN A 46 11.46 11.32 -1.18
N GLY A 47 10.77 10.23 -1.51
CA GLY A 47 10.67 9.74 -2.89
C GLY A 47 11.84 8.89 -3.37
N CYS A 48 12.69 8.37 -2.47
CA CYS A 48 13.73 7.40 -2.86
C CYS A 48 13.16 6.02 -3.20
N PHE A 49 12.03 5.65 -2.61
CA PHE A 49 11.40 4.35 -2.83
C PHE A 49 9.99 4.51 -3.36
N ASN A 50 9.60 3.66 -4.30
CA ASN A 50 8.22 3.62 -4.80
C ASN A 50 7.25 3.15 -3.72
N TYR A 51 7.73 2.28 -2.83
CA TYR A 51 6.99 1.74 -1.71
C TYR A 51 7.82 1.74 -0.43
N SER A 52 7.18 1.94 0.72
CA SER A 52 7.79 1.74 2.03
C SER A 52 6.95 0.79 2.87
N ILE A 53 7.58 -0.15 3.53
CA ILE A 53 6.91 -0.99 4.52
C ILE A 53 7.31 -0.48 5.89
N VAL A 54 6.38 0.12 6.61
CA VAL A 54 6.60 0.58 7.98
C VAL A 54 6.18 -0.51 8.96
N ASN A 55 7.08 -0.89 9.87
CA ASN A 55 6.81 -1.82 10.94
C ASN A 55 7.07 -1.14 12.29
N TYR A 56 6.00 -0.76 13.00
CA TYR A 56 6.10 -0.14 14.31
C TYR A 56 6.00 -1.18 15.43
N ILE A 57 6.95 -1.13 16.38
CA ILE A 57 7.04 -2.03 17.54
C ILE A 57 6.89 -1.21 18.82
N ASP A 58 5.85 -1.51 19.61
CA ASP A 58 5.66 -0.87 20.91
C ASP A 58 6.58 -1.44 22.00
N SER A 59 6.68 -0.71 23.13
CA SER A 59 7.57 -1.08 24.24
C SER A 59 7.09 -2.27 25.08
N GLY A 60 5.88 -2.77 24.86
CA GLY A 60 5.29 -3.83 25.68
C GLY A 60 5.81 -5.23 25.32
N GLY A 61 6.10 -6.05 26.30
CA GLY A 61 6.44 -7.47 26.12
C GLY A 61 7.85 -7.75 25.57
N CYS A 62 8.02 -8.94 24.97
CA CYS A 62 9.31 -9.41 24.44
C CYS A 62 9.62 -8.73 23.08
N LYS A 63 10.64 -7.85 23.04
CA LYS A 63 11.02 -7.14 21.81
C LYS A 63 11.46 -8.08 20.69
N SER A 64 12.34 -9.05 20.97
CA SER A 64 12.81 -9.99 19.95
C SER A 64 11.67 -10.81 19.35
N CYS A 65 10.65 -11.16 20.15
CA CYS A 65 9.47 -11.89 19.70
C CYS A 65 8.58 -11.03 18.77
N LYS A 66 8.56 -9.72 18.97
CA LYS A 66 7.76 -8.78 18.19
C LYS A 66 8.49 -8.32 16.93
N LEU A 67 9.79 -8.09 17.02
CA LEU A 67 10.63 -7.64 15.92
C LEU A 67 10.68 -8.67 14.78
N LYS A 68 10.84 -9.97 15.12
CA LYS A 68 10.88 -11.06 14.13
C LYS A 68 11.80 -10.77 12.94
N LEU A 69 13.00 -10.26 13.22
CA LEU A 69 13.89 -9.73 12.19
C LEU A 69 14.42 -10.80 11.24
N GLU A 70 14.55 -12.04 11.69
CA GLU A 70 14.95 -13.17 10.85
C GLU A 70 13.86 -13.44 9.80
N GLU A 71 12.59 -13.48 10.22
CA GLU A 71 11.45 -13.68 9.34
C GLU A 71 11.25 -12.46 8.38
N TRP A 72 11.54 -11.25 8.85
CA TRP A 72 11.56 -10.07 7.99
C TRP A 72 12.65 -10.14 6.93
N ASN A 73 13.89 -10.57 7.29
CA ASN A 73 14.95 -10.76 6.31
C ASN A 73 14.54 -11.73 5.20
N GLU A 74 13.92 -12.87 5.54
CA GLU A 74 13.42 -13.83 4.56
C GLU A 74 12.33 -13.22 3.67
N LEU A 75 11.37 -12.54 4.27
CA LEU A 75 10.25 -11.93 3.56
C LEU A 75 10.70 -10.82 2.61
N ILE A 76 11.67 -10.00 3.02
CA ILE A 76 12.24 -8.94 2.18
C ILE A 76 12.92 -9.52 0.95
N GLN A 77 13.69 -10.61 1.12
CA GLN A 77 14.30 -11.30 -0.01
C GLN A 77 13.25 -11.85 -0.99
N GLU A 78 12.17 -12.42 -0.46
CA GLU A 78 11.06 -12.89 -1.28
C GLU A 78 10.43 -11.73 -2.06
N PHE A 79 10.10 -10.62 -1.41
CA PHE A 79 9.53 -9.45 -2.07
C PHE A 79 10.45 -8.88 -3.15
N LYS A 80 11.76 -8.76 -2.87
CA LYS A 80 12.77 -8.30 -3.86
C LYS A 80 12.88 -9.23 -5.07
N SER A 81 12.56 -10.51 -4.92
CA SER A 81 12.57 -11.46 -6.05
C SER A 81 11.32 -11.37 -6.95
N LEU A 82 10.25 -10.75 -6.46
CA LEU A 82 8.94 -10.69 -7.13
C LEU A 82 8.62 -9.32 -7.73
N SER A 83 9.34 -8.29 -7.33
CA SER A 83 9.11 -6.91 -7.76
C SER A 83 10.39 -6.28 -8.30
N ASP A 84 10.29 -5.65 -9.47
CA ASP A 84 11.34 -4.78 -10.01
C ASP A 84 11.29 -3.37 -9.37
N ASP A 85 10.22 -3.06 -8.62
CA ASP A 85 10.06 -1.79 -7.93
C ASP A 85 10.92 -1.72 -6.67
N GLU A 86 11.55 -0.56 -6.47
CA GLU A 86 12.33 -0.30 -5.27
C GLU A 86 11.42 -0.08 -4.06
N PHE A 87 11.64 -0.84 -3.01
CA PHE A 87 11.00 -0.65 -1.72
C PHE A 87 11.98 -0.81 -0.57
N GLU A 88 11.65 -0.23 0.58
CA GLU A 88 12.43 -0.40 1.79
C GLU A 88 11.52 -0.72 2.99
N VAL A 89 12.08 -1.42 3.99
CA VAL A 89 11.40 -1.72 5.25
C VAL A 89 11.94 -0.81 6.34
N LEU A 90 11.07 0.03 6.86
CA LEU A 90 11.36 1.00 7.90
C LEU A 90 10.84 0.48 9.24
N THR A 91 11.73 0.03 10.12
CA THR A 91 11.36 -0.46 11.44
C THR A 91 11.47 0.66 12.47
N ILE A 92 10.38 0.97 13.16
CA ILE A 92 10.33 1.99 14.22
C ILE A 92 10.09 1.29 15.54
N VAL A 93 10.98 1.47 16.50
CA VAL A 93 10.94 0.77 17.80
C VAL A 93 10.75 1.77 18.93
N HIS A 94 9.63 1.67 19.63
CA HIS A 94 9.43 2.41 20.87
C HIS A 94 10.18 1.72 22.00
N THR A 95 11.33 2.25 22.36
CA THR A 95 12.17 1.75 23.46
C THR A 95 13.10 2.83 24.01
N SER A 96 13.47 2.70 25.28
CA SER A 96 14.59 3.40 25.91
C SER A 96 15.78 2.47 26.21
N ASP A 97 15.64 1.18 25.88
CA ASP A 97 16.70 0.17 26.05
C ASP A 97 17.41 -0.06 24.72
N TYR A 98 18.43 0.74 24.47
CA TYR A 98 19.26 0.68 23.28
C TYR A 98 20.15 -0.57 23.26
N ASP A 99 20.67 -0.99 24.42
CA ASP A 99 21.59 -2.13 24.53
C ASP A 99 20.88 -3.43 24.11
N GLU A 100 19.61 -3.61 24.54
CA GLU A 100 18.81 -4.75 24.12
C GLU A 100 18.54 -4.71 22.60
N LEU A 101 18.20 -3.54 22.05
CA LEU A 101 17.94 -3.40 20.63
C LEU A 101 19.20 -3.69 19.80
N ASP A 102 20.33 -3.10 20.15
CA ASP A 102 21.61 -3.33 19.47
C ASP A 102 22.01 -4.80 19.49
N PHE A 103 21.83 -5.47 20.63
CA PHE A 103 22.08 -6.91 20.74
C PHE A 103 21.21 -7.73 19.79
N ILE A 104 19.90 -7.39 19.67
CA ILE A 104 18.98 -8.09 18.77
C ILE A 104 19.38 -7.85 17.31
N LEU A 105 19.66 -6.60 16.93
CA LEU A 105 20.04 -6.22 15.58
C LEU A 105 21.35 -6.93 15.14
N ALA A 106 22.35 -6.92 16.01
CA ALA A 106 23.63 -7.57 15.74
C ALA A 106 23.49 -9.09 15.53
N ARG A 107 22.64 -9.73 16.34
CA ARG A 107 22.44 -11.18 16.29
C ARG A 107 21.71 -11.65 15.04
N THR A 108 20.76 -10.84 14.54
CA THR A 108 19.89 -11.19 13.41
C THR A 108 20.45 -10.74 12.06
N GLU A 109 21.61 -10.07 12.06
CA GLU A 109 22.22 -9.50 10.85
C GLU A 109 21.26 -8.62 10.04
N TYR A 110 20.33 -7.95 10.73
CA TYR A 110 19.35 -7.08 10.11
C TYR A 110 20.04 -5.84 9.53
N ARG A 111 19.81 -5.56 8.24
CA ARG A 111 20.48 -4.51 7.46
C ARG A 111 19.49 -3.54 6.81
N HIS A 112 18.30 -3.43 7.38
CA HIS A 112 17.28 -2.47 6.95
C HIS A 112 17.16 -1.33 7.97
N PRO A 113 16.62 -0.16 7.56
CA PRO A 113 16.51 1.01 8.43
C PRO A 113 15.74 0.73 9.73
N VAL A 114 16.35 1.11 10.83
CA VAL A 114 15.73 1.06 12.17
C VAL A 114 15.80 2.44 12.81
N ALA A 115 14.71 2.89 13.38
CA ALA A 115 14.67 4.12 14.18
C ALA A 115 14.15 3.82 15.59
N VAL A 116 14.67 4.55 16.57
CA VAL A 116 14.18 4.51 17.96
C VAL A 116 13.26 5.71 18.19
N ASP A 117 12.04 5.42 18.63
CA ASP A 117 11.04 6.41 19.06
C ASP A 117 10.87 6.32 20.58
N GLU A 118 11.73 7.02 21.33
CA GLU A 118 11.72 6.98 22.80
C GLU A 118 10.40 7.46 23.42
N HIS A 119 9.71 8.37 22.73
CA HIS A 119 8.56 9.08 23.28
C HIS A 119 7.22 8.61 22.73
N ASP A 120 7.20 7.51 21.96
CA ASP A 120 5.99 6.99 21.31
C ASP A 120 5.29 8.04 20.42
N THR A 121 6.09 8.90 19.81
CA THR A 121 5.61 10.03 19.00
C THR A 121 4.95 9.55 17.73
N PHE A 122 5.53 8.53 17.06
CA PHE A 122 5.00 7.96 15.84
C PHE A 122 3.58 7.40 16.04
N LYS A 123 3.39 6.59 17.08
CA LYS A 123 2.09 6.03 17.43
C LYS A 123 1.07 7.10 17.77
N THR A 124 1.49 8.11 18.52
CA THR A 124 0.63 9.21 18.95
C THR A 124 0.20 10.08 17.77
N LEU A 125 1.12 10.50 16.89
CA LEU A 125 0.83 11.30 15.70
C LEU A 125 -0.14 10.58 14.76
N ASN A 126 0.10 9.30 14.54
CA ASN A 126 -0.71 8.50 13.63
C ASN A 126 -1.94 7.89 14.29
N ARG A 127 -2.13 8.03 15.60
CA ARG A 127 -3.25 7.43 16.33
C ARG A 127 -3.38 5.94 16.07
N LEU A 128 -2.24 5.21 16.16
CA LEU A 128 -2.25 3.78 15.91
C LEU A 128 -3.18 3.06 16.88
N PRO A 129 -3.90 2.01 16.43
CA PRO A 129 -4.77 1.22 17.29
C PRO A 129 -3.95 0.48 18.36
N LYS A 130 -4.64 -0.05 19.37
CA LYS A 130 -3.97 -0.83 20.43
C LYS A 130 -3.51 -2.21 19.94
N GLU A 131 -4.18 -2.72 18.95
CA GLU A 131 -3.95 -4.06 18.39
C GLU A 131 -2.71 -4.07 17.50
N GLU A 132 -1.66 -4.73 17.95
CA GLU A 132 -0.35 -4.81 17.29
C GLU A 132 -0.40 -5.33 15.85
N GLN A 133 -1.40 -6.13 15.51
CA GLN A 133 -1.60 -6.62 14.14
C GLN A 133 -1.82 -5.53 13.10
N TYR A 134 -2.14 -4.31 13.52
CA TYR A 134 -2.33 -3.13 12.66
C TYR A 134 -1.17 -2.13 12.73
N HIS A 135 -0.03 -2.53 13.27
CA HIS A 135 1.15 -1.69 13.41
C HIS A 135 2.14 -1.81 12.24
N SER A 136 1.78 -2.52 11.18
CA SER A 136 2.57 -2.59 9.96
C SER A 136 1.76 -2.08 8.78
N PHE A 137 2.40 -1.32 7.90
CA PHE A 137 1.77 -0.62 6.78
C PHE A 137 2.62 -0.78 5.53
N LEU A 138 1.98 -1.05 4.39
CA LEU A 138 2.56 -0.82 3.08
C LEU A 138 2.12 0.57 2.62
N LEU A 139 3.08 1.43 2.32
CA LEU A 139 2.89 2.82 1.92
C LEU A 139 3.34 3.03 0.48
N ASP A 140 2.73 4.00 -0.18
CA ASP A 140 3.21 4.54 -1.44
C ASP A 140 4.28 5.62 -1.23
N ILE A 141 4.74 6.21 -2.33
CA ILE A 141 5.75 7.28 -2.35
C ILE A 141 5.32 8.55 -1.58
N ASP A 142 4.02 8.78 -1.43
CA ASP A 142 3.45 9.92 -0.68
C ASP A 142 3.13 9.54 0.78
N ASN A 143 3.66 8.42 1.29
CA ASN A 143 3.39 7.86 2.61
C ASN A 143 1.91 7.53 2.86
N ARG A 144 1.14 7.25 1.81
CA ARG A 144 -0.26 6.84 1.94
C ARG A 144 -0.38 5.33 2.09
N VAL A 145 -1.25 4.93 2.96
CA VAL A 145 -1.48 3.51 3.28
C VAL A 145 -2.17 2.81 2.11
N LEU A 146 -1.49 1.80 1.56
CA LEU A 146 -2.00 0.88 0.55
C LEU A 146 -2.53 -0.42 1.17
N ALA A 147 -1.89 -0.88 2.26
CA ALA A 147 -2.33 -2.05 3.00
C ALA A 147 -1.91 -1.96 4.47
N VAL A 148 -2.71 -2.57 5.36
CA VAL A 148 -2.49 -2.61 6.81
C VAL A 148 -2.37 -4.04 7.28
N GLY A 149 -1.43 -4.29 8.15
CA GLY A 149 -1.22 -5.56 8.83
C GLY A 149 0.17 -6.12 8.59
N ASN A 150 0.62 -6.98 9.52
CA ASN A 150 1.96 -7.54 9.47
C ASN A 150 2.00 -8.78 8.55
N PRO A 151 2.73 -8.71 7.41
CA PRO A 151 2.81 -9.81 6.44
C PRO A 151 3.60 -11.01 6.96
N VAL A 152 4.47 -10.84 7.96
CA VAL A 152 5.19 -11.95 8.62
C VAL A 152 4.21 -12.83 9.40
N ASN A 153 3.19 -12.22 10.01
CA ASN A 153 2.25 -12.91 10.88
C ASN A 153 0.99 -13.40 10.16
N ASN A 154 0.71 -12.91 8.95
CA ASN A 154 -0.55 -13.19 8.26
C ASN A 154 -0.32 -13.45 6.77
N PRO A 155 -0.49 -14.72 6.31
CA PRO A 155 -0.30 -15.09 4.91
C PRO A 155 -1.19 -14.33 3.93
N LYS A 156 -2.41 -13.93 4.32
CA LYS A 156 -3.30 -13.14 3.46
C LYS A 156 -2.80 -11.70 3.29
N ILE A 157 -2.23 -11.12 4.35
CA ILE A 157 -1.59 -9.82 4.28
C ILE A 157 -0.32 -9.89 3.42
N LYS A 158 0.47 -10.95 3.56
CA LYS A 158 1.63 -11.21 2.71
C LYS A 158 1.24 -11.28 1.23
N GLU A 159 0.21 -12.05 0.89
CA GLU A 159 -0.31 -12.13 -0.47
C GLU A 159 -0.77 -10.77 -1.01
N CYS A 160 -1.41 -9.96 -0.14
CA CYS A 160 -1.80 -8.60 -0.45
C CYS A 160 -0.59 -7.72 -0.80
N TYR A 161 0.46 -7.73 0.01
CA TYR A 161 1.68 -6.99 -0.24
C TYR A 161 2.35 -7.43 -1.55
N ILE A 162 2.45 -8.74 -1.79
CA ILE A 162 2.99 -9.29 -3.05
C ILE A 162 2.24 -8.73 -4.26
N ARG A 163 0.91 -8.75 -4.25
CA ARG A 163 0.10 -8.23 -5.37
C ARG A 163 0.38 -6.76 -5.64
N ILE A 164 0.43 -5.94 -4.59
CA ILE A 164 0.70 -4.51 -4.73
C ILE A 164 2.12 -4.29 -5.28
N LEU A 165 3.13 -4.93 -4.70
CA LEU A 165 4.53 -4.79 -5.09
C LEU A 165 4.81 -5.33 -6.50
N SER A 166 4.10 -6.38 -6.94
CA SER A 166 4.20 -6.92 -8.32
C SER A 166 3.40 -6.11 -9.34
N GLY A 167 2.78 -5.00 -8.91
CA GLY A 167 1.92 -4.21 -9.78
C GLY A 167 0.61 -4.89 -10.18
N ASP A 168 0.28 -6.04 -9.60
CA ASP A 168 -1.02 -6.68 -9.71
C ASP A 168 -2.00 -6.00 -8.77
N SER A 169 -3.07 -5.49 -9.31
CA SER A 169 -4.03 -4.61 -8.63
C SER A 169 -4.65 -5.19 -7.37
N VAL A 170 -4.64 -4.39 -6.32
CA VAL A 170 -5.59 -4.25 -5.20
C VAL A 170 -5.96 -5.48 -4.37
N CYS A 171 -5.69 -5.37 -3.08
CA CYS A 171 -6.39 -6.16 -2.06
C CYS A 171 -7.86 -5.75 -2.04
N GLU A 172 -8.74 -6.62 -2.53
CA GLU A 172 -10.16 -6.44 -2.36
C GLU A 172 -10.51 -6.47 -0.87
N ALA A 173 -10.95 -5.33 -0.33
CA ALA A 173 -11.80 -5.34 0.84
C ALA A 173 -13.14 -5.94 0.38
N THR A 174 -13.36 -7.23 0.66
CA THR A 174 -14.62 -7.91 0.37
C THR A 174 -15.77 -7.25 1.13
N GLY A 175 -16.46 -6.36 0.45
CA GLY A 175 -17.72 -5.79 0.87
C GLY A 175 -18.59 -5.63 -0.37
N GLN A 176 -19.61 -6.47 -0.49
CA GLN A 176 -20.66 -6.28 -1.48
C GLN A 176 -21.28 -4.89 -1.29
N SER A 177 -21.02 -4.00 -2.20
CA SER A 177 -21.67 -2.71 -2.32
C SER A 177 -21.86 -2.44 -3.81
N GLU A 178 -23.00 -1.89 -4.19
CA GLU A 178 -23.28 -1.37 -5.53
C GLU A 178 -22.36 -0.21 -5.96
N VAL A 179 -21.27 0.00 -5.24
CA VAL A 179 -20.21 0.96 -5.52
C VAL A 179 -19.23 0.32 -6.49
N GLY A 180 -18.91 0.99 -7.59
CA GLY A 180 -17.92 0.52 -8.55
C GLY A 180 -16.55 0.26 -7.90
N LEU A 181 -15.81 -0.66 -8.48
CA LEU A 181 -14.46 -1.02 -8.03
C LEU A 181 -13.53 0.19 -8.19
N THR A 182 -12.69 0.46 -7.19
CA THR A 182 -11.60 1.43 -7.31
C THR A 182 -10.27 0.71 -7.20
N ILE A 183 -9.45 0.83 -8.26
CA ILE A 183 -8.10 0.26 -8.34
C ILE A 183 -7.11 1.40 -8.37
N SER A 184 -6.13 1.41 -7.45
CA SER A 184 -5.10 2.47 -7.41
C SER A 184 -3.72 1.88 -7.59
N ARG A 185 -2.83 2.58 -8.33
CA ARG A 185 -1.45 2.17 -8.54
C ARG A 185 -0.52 3.38 -8.50
N SER A 186 0.60 3.24 -7.77
CA SER A 186 1.70 4.20 -7.83
C SER A 186 2.48 4.02 -9.14
N LEU A 187 2.79 5.13 -9.80
CA LEU A 187 3.74 5.17 -10.92
C LEU A 187 5.14 5.62 -10.47
N GLY A 188 5.32 5.80 -9.14
CA GLY A 188 6.58 6.23 -8.56
C GLY A 188 6.96 7.66 -8.93
N VAL A 189 8.27 7.90 -9.03
CA VAL A 189 8.80 9.18 -9.52
C VAL A 189 8.97 9.12 -11.01
N VAL A 190 8.38 10.10 -11.70
CA VAL A 190 8.47 10.25 -13.17
C VAL A 190 9.06 11.63 -13.49
N HIS A 191 9.61 11.79 -14.69
CA HIS A 191 10.14 13.08 -15.14
C HIS A 191 9.17 13.73 -16.14
N PRO A 192 9.18 15.05 -16.26
CA PRO A 192 8.39 15.74 -17.27
C PRO A 192 8.61 15.19 -18.67
N GLY A 193 7.53 14.84 -19.35
CA GLY A 193 7.54 14.23 -20.67
C GLY A 193 7.66 12.71 -20.71
N ASP A 194 7.88 12.06 -19.56
CA ASP A 194 7.85 10.60 -19.49
C ASP A 194 6.48 10.06 -19.88
N THR A 195 6.51 8.92 -20.57
CA THR A 195 5.32 8.16 -20.91
C THR A 195 5.36 6.82 -20.17
N VAL A 196 4.41 6.63 -19.28
CA VAL A 196 4.30 5.41 -18.45
C VAL A 196 3.07 4.63 -18.89
N ALA A 197 3.30 3.37 -19.28
CA ALA A 197 2.22 2.43 -19.61
C ALA A 197 2.00 1.46 -18.45
N SER A 198 0.74 1.20 -18.12
CA SER A 198 0.33 0.24 -17.09
C SER A 198 -0.84 -0.58 -17.58
N VAL A 199 -0.89 -1.85 -17.15
CA VAL A 199 -1.98 -2.76 -17.46
C VAL A 199 -2.72 -3.11 -16.18
N PHE A 200 -4.05 -2.98 -16.21
CA PHE A 200 -4.93 -3.34 -15.11
C PHE A 200 -5.87 -4.47 -15.54
N ARG A 201 -6.28 -5.28 -14.57
CA ARG A 201 -7.27 -6.33 -14.79
C ARG A 201 -8.43 -6.12 -13.84
N ILE A 202 -9.63 -6.09 -14.38
CA ILE A 202 -10.89 -5.96 -13.64
C ILE A 202 -11.65 -7.27 -13.78
N ALA A 203 -11.75 -8.03 -12.71
CA ALA A 203 -12.49 -9.26 -12.69
C ALA A 203 -13.99 -8.99 -12.55
N ASN A 204 -14.80 -9.66 -13.36
CA ASN A 204 -16.25 -9.71 -13.17
C ASN A 204 -16.58 -10.86 -12.20
N SER A 205 -16.76 -10.54 -10.93
CA SER A 205 -17.06 -11.51 -9.88
C SER A 205 -18.57 -11.72 -9.65
N ASP A 206 -19.42 -10.97 -10.35
CA ASP A 206 -20.87 -11.16 -10.25
C ASP A 206 -21.44 -12.18 -11.26
N THR A 207 -22.75 -12.34 -11.27
CA THR A 207 -23.45 -13.29 -12.13
C THR A 207 -23.94 -12.68 -13.46
N LEU A 208 -23.74 -11.37 -13.65
CA LEU A 208 -24.20 -10.62 -14.82
C LEU A 208 -23.06 -10.38 -15.81
N THR A 209 -23.38 -10.34 -17.07
CA THR A 209 -22.46 -9.87 -18.11
C THR A 209 -22.47 -8.35 -18.13
N HIS A 210 -21.28 -7.72 -18.09
CA HIS A 210 -21.13 -6.26 -18.19
C HIS A 210 -20.62 -5.87 -19.56
N THR A 211 -21.19 -4.77 -20.07
CA THR A 211 -20.78 -4.17 -21.36
C THR A 211 -20.20 -2.79 -21.10
N VAL A 212 -18.93 -2.58 -21.41
CA VAL A 212 -18.29 -1.27 -21.32
C VAL A 212 -19.01 -0.29 -22.26
N GLN A 213 -19.58 0.74 -21.69
CA GLN A 213 -20.29 1.79 -22.40
C GLN A 213 -19.34 2.91 -22.82
N THR A 214 -18.56 3.42 -21.89
CA THR A 214 -17.59 4.50 -22.12
C THR A 214 -16.46 4.47 -21.09
N ILE A 215 -15.34 5.07 -21.47
CA ILE A 215 -14.17 5.26 -20.63
C ILE A 215 -13.92 6.77 -20.56
N VAL A 216 -13.83 7.31 -19.36
CA VAL A 216 -13.71 8.74 -19.13
C VAL A 216 -12.42 9.03 -18.34
N PRO A 217 -11.35 9.51 -19.00
CA PRO A 217 -10.14 9.96 -18.33
C PRO A 217 -10.35 11.32 -17.65
N SER A 218 -9.66 11.55 -16.51
CA SER A 218 -9.75 12.80 -15.75
C SER A 218 -9.01 13.98 -16.39
N CYS A 219 -8.08 13.73 -17.30
CA CYS A 219 -7.29 14.74 -18.03
C CYS A 219 -6.84 14.22 -19.39
N HIS A 220 -6.29 15.11 -20.23
CA HIS A 220 -5.67 14.71 -21.51
C HIS A 220 -4.32 14.01 -21.34
N CYS A 221 -3.76 14.05 -20.11
CA CYS A 221 -2.48 13.44 -19.77
C CYS A 221 -2.59 11.92 -19.53
N ILE A 222 -3.80 11.38 -19.48
CA ILE A 222 -4.05 9.96 -19.29
C ILE A 222 -5.03 9.43 -20.35
N SER A 223 -4.77 8.25 -20.86
CA SER A 223 -5.66 7.53 -21.77
C SER A 223 -5.76 6.06 -21.37
N ALA A 224 -6.86 5.42 -21.72
CA ALA A 224 -7.04 4.00 -21.47
C ALA A 224 -7.79 3.33 -22.62
N ASP A 225 -7.33 2.11 -22.92
CA ASP A 225 -7.97 1.21 -23.88
C ASP A 225 -8.31 -0.13 -23.21
N VAL A 226 -9.33 -0.82 -23.69
CA VAL A 226 -9.77 -2.10 -23.14
C VAL A 226 -9.66 -3.22 -24.19
N SER A 227 -9.29 -4.42 -23.74
CA SER A 227 -9.13 -5.60 -24.60
C SER A 227 -10.43 -6.13 -25.22
N GLY A 228 -11.58 -5.65 -24.76
CA GLY A 228 -12.90 -6.00 -25.24
C GLY A 228 -13.94 -5.14 -24.54
N LYS A 229 -15.20 -5.23 -25.02
CA LYS A 229 -16.29 -4.44 -24.43
C LYS A 229 -17.25 -5.27 -23.57
N ILE A 230 -17.14 -6.59 -23.62
CA ILE A 230 -18.06 -7.50 -22.93
C ILE A 230 -17.27 -8.33 -21.94
N ILE A 231 -17.72 -8.36 -20.70
CA ILE A 231 -17.08 -9.09 -19.59
C ILE A 231 -18.12 -10.08 -19.05
N SER A 232 -17.94 -11.35 -19.38
CA SER A 232 -18.80 -12.43 -18.87
C SER A 232 -18.53 -12.72 -17.39
N PRO A 233 -19.47 -13.31 -16.64
CA PRO A 233 -19.22 -13.78 -15.30
C PRO A 233 -17.95 -14.64 -15.19
N GLY A 234 -17.11 -14.33 -14.21
CA GLY A 234 -15.83 -15.05 -13.98
C GLY A 234 -14.72 -14.73 -14.98
N SER A 235 -14.93 -13.77 -15.92
CA SER A 235 -13.89 -13.29 -16.83
C SER A 235 -13.31 -11.94 -16.39
N GLU A 236 -12.21 -11.52 -17.03
CA GLU A 236 -11.51 -10.27 -16.71
C GLU A 236 -11.51 -9.30 -17.90
N LEU A 237 -11.64 -8.02 -17.59
CA LEU A 237 -11.36 -6.92 -18.50
C LEU A 237 -9.91 -6.49 -18.36
N THR A 238 -9.14 -6.53 -19.41
CA THR A 238 -7.80 -5.94 -19.42
C THR A 238 -7.88 -4.49 -19.87
N VAL A 239 -7.35 -3.57 -19.07
CA VAL A 239 -7.31 -2.14 -19.32
C VAL A 239 -5.86 -1.72 -19.49
N SER A 240 -5.50 -1.25 -20.68
CA SER A 240 -4.18 -0.66 -20.96
C SER A 240 -4.26 0.84 -20.75
N LEU A 241 -3.52 1.37 -19.79
CA LEU A 241 -3.49 2.78 -19.44
C LEU A 241 -2.16 3.39 -19.85
N THR A 242 -2.18 4.59 -20.40
CA THR A 242 -0.99 5.37 -20.72
C THR A 242 -1.10 6.73 -20.05
N PHE A 243 -0.09 7.07 -19.25
CA PHE A 243 0.06 8.38 -18.61
C PHE A 243 1.25 9.10 -19.23
N ILE A 244 1.09 10.39 -19.51
CA ILE A 244 2.16 11.27 -19.98
C ILE A 244 2.35 12.35 -18.93
N ALA A 245 3.53 12.37 -18.28
CA ALA A 245 3.85 13.33 -17.25
C ALA A 245 3.90 14.75 -17.84
N ASP A 246 3.16 15.68 -17.23
CA ASP A 246 3.20 17.08 -17.61
C ASP A 246 4.49 17.78 -17.10
N SER A 247 4.63 19.07 -17.35
CA SER A 247 5.82 19.83 -16.95
C SER A 247 5.76 20.39 -15.52
N ILE A 248 4.67 20.13 -14.80
CA ILE A 248 4.47 20.65 -13.45
C ILE A 248 5.00 19.64 -12.44
N THR A 249 6.02 20.02 -11.68
CA THR A 249 6.57 19.20 -10.59
C THR A 249 5.61 19.13 -9.41
N GLY A 250 5.58 17.99 -8.76
CA GLY A 250 4.72 17.74 -7.59
C GLY A 250 3.98 16.43 -7.67
N SER A 251 3.22 16.12 -6.64
CA SER A 251 2.37 14.94 -6.61
C SER A 251 1.25 15.03 -7.66
N PHE A 252 0.91 13.90 -8.24
CA PHE A 252 -0.22 13.78 -9.15
C PHE A 252 -1.11 12.60 -8.76
N ASP A 253 -2.40 12.75 -9.01
CA ASP A 253 -3.41 11.69 -9.00
C ASP A 253 -4.26 11.85 -10.26
N ARG A 254 -4.33 10.80 -11.09
CA ARG A 254 -5.06 10.78 -12.35
C ARG A 254 -5.96 9.57 -12.40
N GLN A 255 -7.18 9.77 -12.85
CA GLN A 255 -8.24 8.78 -12.78
C GLN A 255 -8.81 8.49 -14.16
N VAL A 256 -9.26 7.24 -14.31
CA VAL A 256 -10.05 6.79 -15.47
C VAL A 256 -11.26 6.05 -14.93
N ASP A 257 -12.44 6.54 -15.27
CA ASP A 257 -13.73 5.92 -14.95
C ASP A 257 -14.23 5.07 -16.11
N ILE A 258 -14.60 3.82 -15.83
CA ILE A 258 -15.11 2.87 -16.79
C ILE A 258 -16.59 2.64 -16.49
N PHE A 259 -17.46 3.12 -17.37
CA PHE A 259 -18.90 3.00 -17.25
C PHE A 259 -19.42 1.78 -18.01
N TYR A 260 -20.42 1.12 -17.44
CA TYR A 260 -21.07 -0.06 -17.99
C TYR A 260 -22.54 0.22 -18.29
N LYS A 261 -23.13 -0.55 -19.19
CA LYS A 261 -24.56 -0.39 -19.54
C LYS A 261 -25.48 -0.92 -18.44
N GLU A 262 -25.03 -1.95 -17.73
CA GLU A 262 -25.86 -2.73 -16.82
C GLU A 262 -25.80 -2.23 -15.37
N ARG A 263 -24.93 -1.26 -15.05
CA ARG A 263 -24.82 -0.67 -13.71
C ARG A 263 -24.50 0.83 -13.77
N GLU A 264 -24.98 1.58 -12.77
CA GLU A 264 -24.83 3.04 -12.71
C GLU A 264 -23.42 3.45 -12.22
N SER A 265 -22.84 2.69 -11.27
CA SER A 265 -21.54 3.02 -10.70
C SER A 265 -20.40 2.58 -11.61
N PRO A 266 -19.47 3.48 -11.98
CA PRO A 266 -18.29 3.12 -12.77
C PRO A 266 -17.26 2.36 -11.94
N ASP A 267 -16.41 1.57 -12.59
CA ASP A 267 -15.12 1.19 -12.02
C ASP A 267 -14.13 2.32 -12.25
N ARG A 268 -13.30 2.57 -11.25
CA ARG A 268 -12.28 3.62 -11.27
C ARG A 268 -10.89 3.04 -11.21
N ILE A 269 -10.03 3.47 -12.12
CA ILE A 269 -8.58 3.24 -12.02
C ILE A 269 -7.94 4.58 -11.68
N SER A 270 -7.16 4.63 -10.59
CA SER A 270 -6.37 5.78 -10.17
C SER A 270 -4.89 5.45 -10.31
N VAL A 271 -4.13 6.33 -10.96
CA VAL A 271 -2.67 6.29 -10.98
C VAL A 271 -2.14 7.57 -10.36
N TYR A 272 -1.16 7.42 -9.50
CA TYR A 272 -0.60 8.53 -8.74
C TYR A 272 0.92 8.40 -8.63
N GLY A 273 1.60 9.48 -8.23
CA GLY A 273 3.03 9.52 -8.09
C GLY A 273 3.54 10.94 -7.95
N TYR A 274 4.81 11.14 -8.26
CA TYR A 274 5.47 12.43 -8.15
C TYR A 274 6.22 12.77 -9.44
N ILE A 275 6.00 13.98 -9.99
CA ILE A 275 6.76 14.49 -11.15
C ILE A 275 7.93 15.30 -10.62
N ASN A 276 9.16 14.82 -10.87
CA ASN A 276 10.39 15.47 -10.41
C ASN A 276 11.26 15.91 -11.59
N ASN A 277 11.68 17.18 -11.58
CA ASN A 277 12.64 17.71 -12.56
C ASN A 277 14.11 17.38 -12.22
N THR A 278 14.37 16.92 -10.99
CA THR A 278 15.72 16.58 -10.57
C THR A 278 16.01 15.14 -10.99
N ILE A 279 17.07 14.95 -11.78
CA ILE A 279 17.63 13.61 -11.98
C ILE A 279 18.24 13.23 -10.63
N ILE A 280 17.48 12.53 -9.79
CA ILE A 280 18.06 11.89 -8.60
C ILE A 280 18.92 10.77 -9.14
N ASN A 281 20.26 10.95 -9.06
CA ASN A 281 21.15 9.82 -9.25
C ASN A 281 20.81 8.83 -8.12
N GLN A 282 20.22 7.71 -8.48
CA GLN A 282 19.85 6.62 -7.55
C GLN A 282 21.03 6.13 -6.69
N GLN A 283 22.28 6.52 -7.06
CA GLN A 283 23.48 6.26 -6.26
C GLN A 283 23.53 6.97 -4.91
N ASN A 284 22.69 7.99 -4.67
CA ASN A 284 22.71 8.76 -3.42
C ASN A 284 21.67 8.31 -2.38
N CYS A 285 20.83 7.34 -2.67
CA CYS A 285 19.85 6.84 -1.70
C CYS A 285 20.43 5.79 -0.72
N LEU A 286 21.65 5.28 -0.98
CA LEU A 286 22.28 4.21 -0.18
C LEU A 286 23.79 4.44 0.09
N GLU A 287 24.34 5.65 -0.13
CA GLU A 287 25.71 6.00 0.31
C GLU A 287 25.79 6.57 1.71
#